data_bc5459f608f253e892a6d6583e0a1c5a
#
_entry.id   bc5459f608f253e892a6d6583e0a1c5a
#
_cell.length_a   1.000
_cell.length_b   1.000
_cell.length_c   1.000
_cell.angle_alpha   90.00
_cell.angle_beta   90.00
_cell.angle_gamma   90.00
#
_symmetry.space_group_name_H-M   'P 1'
#
loop_
_entity.id
_entity.type
_entity.pdbx_description
1 polymer ?
#
loop_
_entity_poly.entity_id
_entity_poly.type
_entity_poly.pdbx_seq_one_letter_code
_entity_poly.pdbx_strand_id
1 'polypeptide(L)'
;MIVSLIYIGLEVNQNTAAVRASTHQSMIDYGREQSEILLTNETVADLVEKGERHPEALTARERSQFYEFTSWRLATWESVFMNHEYGLVDEEVWRGWDGYYRLLTLDKPGYTEFWRDNRTAYYAPFMDYIDSFTTK
;
A
#
# COMPACT_ATOMS: atom_id res chain seq x y z
N MET A 1 37.80 -25.20 -4.44
CA MET A 1 37.43 -23.98 -3.69
C MET A 1 36.70 -22.92 -4.56
N ILE A 2 37.20 -22.61 -5.74
CA ILE A 2 36.58 -21.62 -6.68
C ILE A 2 35.20 -22.08 -7.17
N VAL A 3 35.01 -23.37 -7.48
CA VAL A 3 33.71 -23.92 -7.94
C VAL A 3 32.63 -23.80 -6.89
N SER A 4 32.98 -23.97 -5.59
CA SER A 4 32.02 -23.82 -4.49
C SER A 4 31.54 -22.37 -4.30
N LEU A 5 32.44 -21.39 -4.50
CA LEU A 5 32.10 -19.96 -4.41
C LEU A 5 31.20 -19.51 -5.57
N ILE A 6 31.43 -20.04 -6.77
CA ILE A 6 30.59 -19.77 -7.94
C ILE A 6 29.19 -20.39 -7.73
N TYR A 7 29.12 -21.61 -7.21
CA TYR A 7 27.86 -22.30 -6.91
C TYR A 7 27.03 -21.52 -5.86
N ILE A 8 27.66 -21.11 -4.75
CA ILE A 8 27.02 -20.30 -3.71
C ILE A 8 26.55 -18.96 -4.29
N GLY A 9 27.35 -18.31 -5.12
CA GLY A 9 26.98 -17.06 -5.79
C GLY A 9 25.76 -17.21 -6.70
N LEU A 10 25.67 -18.30 -7.46
CA LEU A 10 24.49 -18.60 -8.31
C LEU A 10 23.25 -18.91 -7.47
N GLU A 11 23.40 -19.66 -6.39
CA GLU A 11 22.30 -20.02 -5.49
C GLU A 11 21.73 -18.79 -4.77
N VAL A 12 22.58 -17.90 -4.27
CA VAL A 12 22.18 -16.61 -3.67
C VAL A 12 21.46 -15.74 -4.68
N ASN A 13 21.94 -15.67 -5.92
CA ASN A 13 21.30 -14.87 -6.97
C ASN A 13 19.92 -15.42 -7.37
N GLN A 14 19.79 -16.73 -7.49
CA GLN A 14 18.51 -17.41 -7.76
C GLN A 14 17.52 -17.21 -6.61
N ASN A 15 17.98 -17.31 -5.36
CA ASN A 15 17.13 -17.07 -4.18
C ASN A 15 16.64 -15.63 -4.13
N THR A 16 17.50 -14.65 -4.40
CA THR A 16 17.13 -13.23 -4.47
C THR A 16 16.08 -12.98 -5.55
N ALA A 17 16.23 -13.57 -6.74
CA ALA A 17 15.25 -13.45 -7.82
C ALA A 17 13.89 -14.07 -7.44
N ALA A 18 13.90 -15.23 -6.77
CA ALA A 18 12.68 -15.89 -6.29
C ALA A 18 11.96 -15.05 -5.22
N VAL A 19 12.70 -14.46 -4.28
CA VAL A 19 12.14 -13.56 -3.25
C VAL A 19 11.50 -12.33 -3.89
N ARG A 20 12.16 -11.68 -4.85
CA ARG A 20 11.59 -10.53 -5.59
C ARG A 20 10.32 -10.90 -6.34
N ALA A 21 10.31 -12.04 -7.03
CA ALA A 21 9.12 -12.51 -7.74
C ALA A 21 7.95 -12.80 -6.81
N SER A 22 8.21 -13.45 -5.67
CA SER A 22 7.21 -13.72 -4.63
C SER A 22 6.67 -12.41 -4.01
N THR A 23 7.54 -11.45 -3.73
CA THR A 23 7.15 -10.12 -3.22
C THR A 23 6.24 -9.41 -4.20
N HIS A 24 6.62 -9.39 -5.48
CA HIS A 24 5.80 -8.77 -6.54
C HIS A 24 4.42 -9.43 -6.66
N GLN A 25 4.36 -10.77 -6.64
CA GLN A 25 3.10 -11.49 -6.69
C GLN A 25 2.19 -11.16 -5.50
N SER A 26 2.74 -11.10 -4.29
CA SER A 26 1.98 -10.73 -3.09
C SER A 26 1.39 -9.31 -3.18
N MET A 27 2.13 -8.36 -3.74
CA MET A 27 1.64 -7.00 -3.96
C MET A 27 0.45 -6.97 -4.93
N ILE A 28 0.54 -7.73 -6.03
CA ILE A 28 -0.56 -7.86 -7.01
C ILE A 28 -1.79 -8.46 -6.32
N ASP A 29 -1.62 -9.51 -5.54
CA ASP A 29 -2.72 -10.22 -4.87
C ASP A 29 -3.44 -9.30 -3.88
N TYR A 30 -2.71 -8.55 -3.05
CA TYR A 30 -3.31 -7.57 -2.12
C TYR A 30 -4.06 -6.44 -2.84
N GLY A 31 -3.51 -5.91 -3.93
CA GLY A 31 -4.20 -4.89 -4.72
C GLY A 31 -5.46 -5.43 -5.39
N ARG A 32 -5.42 -6.69 -5.88
CA ARG A 32 -6.57 -7.35 -6.49
C ARG A 32 -7.69 -7.60 -5.51
N GLU A 33 -7.40 -8.07 -4.30
CA GLU A 33 -8.40 -8.29 -3.24
C GLU A 33 -9.19 -7.02 -2.92
N GLN A 34 -8.53 -5.87 -2.82
CA GLN A 34 -9.19 -4.58 -2.59
C GLN A 34 -10.11 -4.20 -3.75
N SER A 35 -9.66 -4.39 -4.98
CA SER A 35 -10.45 -4.11 -6.16
C SER A 35 -11.64 -5.06 -6.29
N GLU A 36 -11.46 -6.34 -6.00
CA GLU A 36 -12.50 -7.36 -6.06
C GLU A 36 -13.66 -7.04 -5.10
N ILE A 37 -13.35 -6.63 -3.87
CA ILE A 37 -14.38 -6.22 -2.89
C ILE A 37 -15.20 -5.05 -3.43
N LEU A 38 -14.58 -4.04 -4.01
CA LEU A 38 -15.30 -2.88 -4.57
C LEU A 38 -16.12 -3.25 -5.80
N LEU A 39 -15.68 -4.22 -6.60
CA LEU A 39 -16.40 -4.65 -7.79
C LEU A 39 -17.57 -5.59 -7.49
N THR A 40 -17.49 -6.34 -6.39
CA THR A 40 -18.46 -7.40 -6.06
C THR A 40 -19.41 -7.04 -4.92
N ASN A 41 -19.13 -5.96 -4.17
CA ASN A 41 -19.93 -5.55 -3.02
C ASN A 41 -20.29 -4.06 -3.12
N GLU A 42 -21.48 -3.80 -3.65
CA GLU A 42 -22.02 -2.45 -3.83
C GLU A 42 -22.09 -1.66 -2.51
N THR A 43 -22.46 -2.30 -1.40
CA THR A 43 -22.51 -1.64 -0.09
C THR A 43 -21.15 -1.14 0.36
N VAL A 44 -20.09 -1.90 0.12
CA VAL A 44 -18.71 -1.49 0.43
C VAL A 44 -18.27 -0.40 -0.53
N ALA A 45 -18.58 -0.53 -1.81
CA ALA A 45 -18.22 0.50 -2.81
C ALA A 45 -18.88 1.86 -2.47
N ASP A 46 -20.17 1.87 -2.14
CA ASP A 46 -20.91 3.08 -1.73
C ASP A 46 -20.33 3.69 -0.46
N LEU A 47 -19.99 2.84 0.52
CA LEU A 47 -19.37 3.29 1.77
C LEU A 47 -18.01 3.94 1.52
N VAL A 48 -17.20 3.32 0.68
CA VAL A 48 -15.86 3.85 0.34
C VAL A 48 -15.98 5.15 -0.43
N GLU A 49 -16.85 5.25 -1.44
CA GLU A 49 -17.08 6.49 -2.18
C GLU A 49 -17.58 7.62 -1.26
N LYS A 50 -18.57 7.32 -0.40
CA LYS A 50 -19.07 8.27 0.59
C LYS A 50 -17.96 8.73 1.55
N GLY A 51 -17.18 7.79 2.09
CA GLY A 51 -16.10 8.08 3.01
C GLY A 51 -14.98 8.91 2.37
N GLU A 52 -14.64 8.62 1.13
CA GLU A 52 -13.61 9.37 0.39
C GLU A 52 -14.01 10.83 0.16
N ARG A 53 -15.26 11.09 -0.22
CA ARG A 53 -15.74 12.40 -0.66
C ARG A 53 -16.41 13.22 0.44
N HIS A 54 -17.14 12.56 1.33
CA HIS A 54 -18.01 13.15 2.33
C HIS A 54 -17.84 12.48 3.70
N PRO A 55 -16.62 12.50 4.30
CA PRO A 55 -16.37 11.84 5.57
C PRO A 55 -17.25 12.38 6.71
N GLU A 56 -17.66 13.65 6.63
CA GLU A 56 -18.57 14.28 7.58
C GLU A 56 -19.98 13.67 7.58
N ALA A 57 -20.39 13.05 6.48
CA ALA A 57 -21.70 12.41 6.33
C ALA A 57 -21.74 10.96 6.84
N LEU A 58 -20.60 10.40 7.26
CA LEU A 58 -20.52 9.04 7.80
C LEU A 58 -21.12 8.97 9.20
N THR A 59 -21.96 7.97 9.44
CA THR A 59 -22.29 7.53 10.79
C THR A 59 -21.07 6.99 11.51
N ALA A 60 -21.11 6.85 12.83
CA ALA A 60 -20.00 6.29 13.61
C ALA A 60 -19.61 4.88 13.14
N ARG A 61 -20.59 4.04 12.78
CA ARG A 61 -20.37 2.69 12.26
C ARG A 61 -19.72 2.72 10.87
N GLU A 62 -20.25 3.53 9.96
CA GLU A 62 -19.69 3.69 8.60
C GLU A 62 -18.27 4.25 8.66
N ARG A 63 -17.99 5.20 9.55
CA ARG A 63 -16.65 5.73 9.76
C ARG A 63 -15.67 4.65 10.19
N SER A 64 -16.07 3.80 11.14
CA SER A 64 -15.23 2.67 11.57
C SER A 64 -14.93 1.71 10.41
N GLN A 65 -15.93 1.37 9.61
CA GLN A 65 -15.78 0.50 8.45
C GLN A 65 -14.91 1.13 7.35
N PHE A 66 -15.10 2.42 7.07
CA PHE A 66 -14.28 3.17 6.13
C PHE A 66 -12.83 3.26 6.59
N TYR A 67 -12.59 3.46 7.89
CA TYR A 67 -11.25 3.51 8.46
C TYR A 67 -10.53 2.17 8.37
N GLU A 68 -11.23 1.05 8.57
CA GLU A 68 -10.66 -0.30 8.36
C GLU A 68 -10.25 -0.50 6.89
N PHE A 69 -11.11 -0.15 5.94
CA PHE A 69 -10.78 -0.24 4.52
C PHE A 69 -9.60 0.66 4.14
N THR A 70 -9.58 1.88 4.65
CA THR A 70 -8.49 2.85 4.42
C THR A 70 -7.18 2.36 5.02
N SER A 71 -7.23 1.81 6.24
CA SER A 71 -6.07 1.22 6.91
C SER A 71 -5.48 0.08 6.08
N TRP A 72 -6.31 -0.81 5.55
CA TRP A 72 -5.86 -1.88 4.66
C TRP A 72 -5.17 -1.33 3.40
N ARG A 73 -5.76 -0.32 2.76
CA ARG A 73 -5.18 0.32 1.56
C ARG A 73 -3.82 0.97 1.84
N LEU A 74 -3.72 1.72 2.92
CA LEU A 74 -2.47 2.39 3.31
C LEU A 74 -1.41 1.41 3.81
N ALA A 75 -1.79 0.35 4.52
CA ALA A 75 -0.86 -0.71 4.93
C ALA A 75 -0.28 -1.46 3.72
N THR A 76 -1.07 -1.65 2.66
CA THR A 76 -0.56 -2.22 1.42
C THR A 76 0.46 -1.30 0.75
N TRP A 77 0.18 0.01 0.69
CA TRP A 77 1.13 1.00 0.17
C TRP A 77 2.41 1.06 1.01
N GLU A 78 2.28 1.08 2.33
CA GLU A 78 3.41 1.00 3.26
C GLU A 78 4.27 -0.24 3.02
N SER A 79 3.64 -1.41 2.83
CA SER A 79 4.34 -2.65 2.50
C SER A 79 5.14 -2.54 1.20
N VAL A 80 4.57 -1.93 0.16
CA VAL A 80 5.28 -1.67 -1.10
C VAL A 80 6.46 -0.73 -0.89
N PHE A 81 6.27 0.35 -0.12
CA PHE A 81 7.32 1.29 0.26
C PHE A 81 8.48 0.59 1.00
N MET A 82 8.18 -0.20 2.02
CA MET A 82 9.19 -0.93 2.79
C MET A 82 9.96 -1.94 1.92
N ASN A 83 9.27 -2.67 1.05
CA ASN A 83 9.92 -3.62 0.14
C ASN A 83 10.83 -2.91 -0.88
N HIS A 84 10.47 -1.71 -1.31
CA HIS A 84 11.34 -0.87 -2.13
C HIS A 84 12.60 -0.43 -1.35
N GLU A 85 12.44 0.08 -0.13
CA GLU A 85 13.54 0.47 0.75
C GLU A 85 14.52 -0.69 1.03
N TYR A 86 14.01 -1.92 1.12
CA TYR A 86 14.81 -3.12 1.29
C TYR A 86 15.42 -3.67 -0.02
N GLY A 87 15.21 -3.00 -1.15
CA GLY A 87 15.74 -3.41 -2.44
C GLY A 87 15.07 -4.65 -3.04
N LEU A 88 13.88 -5.03 -2.54
CA LEU A 88 13.09 -6.16 -3.04
C LEU A 88 12.16 -5.77 -4.20
N VAL A 89 11.93 -4.49 -4.40
CA VAL A 89 11.11 -3.92 -5.46
C VAL A 89 11.94 -2.93 -6.26
N ASP A 90 11.99 -3.11 -7.58
CA ASP A 90 12.72 -2.22 -8.47
C ASP A 90 12.06 -0.83 -8.56
N GLU A 91 12.86 0.19 -8.86
CA GLU A 91 12.43 1.59 -8.95
C GLU A 91 11.24 1.82 -9.91
N GLU A 92 11.22 1.12 -11.04
CA GLU A 92 10.14 1.26 -12.01
C GLU A 92 8.82 0.67 -11.49
N VAL A 93 8.89 -0.48 -10.82
CA VAL A 93 7.75 -1.15 -10.18
C VAL A 93 7.24 -0.30 -9.01
N TRP A 94 8.16 0.21 -8.19
CA TRP A 94 7.83 1.13 -7.10
C TRP A 94 7.05 2.35 -7.60
N ARG A 95 7.56 3.04 -8.63
CA ARG A 95 6.90 4.22 -9.20
C ARG A 95 5.49 3.94 -9.69
N GLY A 96 5.26 2.76 -10.26
CA GLY A 96 3.92 2.34 -10.69
C GLY A 96 2.94 2.20 -9.53
N TRP A 97 3.33 1.48 -8.49
CA TRP A 97 2.51 1.29 -7.29
C TRP A 97 2.30 2.58 -6.51
N ASP A 98 3.35 3.36 -6.32
CA ASP A 98 3.27 4.65 -5.64
C ASP A 98 2.31 5.60 -6.36
N GLY A 99 2.46 5.74 -7.68
CA GLY A 99 1.55 6.53 -8.49
C GLY A 99 0.08 6.08 -8.40
N TYR A 100 -0.15 4.77 -8.38
CA TYR A 100 -1.48 4.19 -8.19
C TYR A 100 -2.09 4.55 -6.83
N TYR A 101 -1.35 4.35 -5.73
CA TYR A 101 -1.86 4.68 -4.40
C TYR A 101 -2.03 6.18 -4.18
N ARG A 102 -1.17 7.01 -4.73
CA ARG A 102 -1.36 8.47 -4.73
C ARG A 102 -2.66 8.86 -5.42
N LEU A 103 -2.95 8.29 -6.58
CA LEU A 103 -4.19 8.53 -7.31
C LEU A 103 -5.43 8.11 -6.50
N LEU A 104 -5.34 7.02 -5.74
CA LEU A 104 -6.45 6.52 -4.94
C LEU A 104 -6.71 7.34 -3.67
N THR A 105 -5.69 7.99 -3.12
CA THR A 105 -5.74 8.56 -1.76
C THR A 105 -5.58 10.07 -1.69
N LEU A 106 -4.72 10.66 -2.54
CA LEU A 106 -4.45 12.09 -2.48
C LEU A 106 -5.67 12.91 -2.94
N ASP A 107 -5.80 14.09 -2.37
CA ASP A 107 -6.87 15.05 -2.65
C ASP A 107 -8.30 14.56 -2.29
N LYS A 108 -8.39 13.48 -1.50
CA LYS A 108 -9.66 12.98 -0.99
C LYS A 108 -9.81 13.30 0.50
N PRO A 109 -10.85 14.06 0.90
CA PRO A 109 -11.03 14.49 2.28
C PRO A 109 -11.00 13.35 3.32
N GLY A 110 -11.60 12.21 3.00
CA GLY A 110 -11.65 11.07 3.91
C GLY A 110 -10.26 10.46 4.22
N TYR A 111 -9.37 10.40 3.23
CA TYR A 111 -8.00 9.94 3.47
C TYR A 111 -7.18 10.98 4.25
N THR A 112 -7.38 12.26 3.99
CA THR A 112 -6.73 13.33 4.75
C THR A 112 -7.14 13.30 6.23
N GLU A 113 -8.43 13.11 6.51
CA GLU A 113 -8.93 12.97 7.87
C GLU A 113 -8.38 11.72 8.56
N PHE A 114 -8.44 10.57 7.88
CA PHE A 114 -7.88 9.32 8.39
C PHE A 114 -6.38 9.46 8.70
N TRP A 115 -5.61 10.02 7.78
CA TRP A 115 -4.16 10.19 7.95
C TRP A 115 -3.83 11.08 9.14
N ARG A 116 -4.48 12.23 9.26
CA ARG A 116 -4.31 13.12 10.41
C ARG A 116 -4.50 12.38 11.74
N ASP A 117 -5.50 11.52 11.82
CA ASP A 117 -5.89 10.86 13.07
C ASP A 117 -5.08 9.60 13.37
N ASN A 118 -4.51 8.93 12.35
CA ASN A 118 -3.93 7.60 12.47
C ASN A 118 -2.45 7.49 12.02
N ARG A 119 -1.84 8.54 11.48
CA ARG A 119 -0.49 8.49 10.88
C ARG A 119 0.59 7.89 11.77
N THR A 120 0.50 8.07 13.08
CA THR A 120 1.49 7.58 14.04
C THR A 120 1.48 6.05 14.21
N ALA A 121 0.50 5.34 13.62
CA ALA A 121 0.46 3.89 13.60
C ALA A 121 1.31 3.28 12.48
N TYR A 122 1.84 4.09 11.58
CA TYR A 122 2.62 3.65 10.41
C TYR A 122 4.13 3.73 10.65
N TYR A 123 4.89 3.02 9.82
CA TYR A 123 6.36 3.04 9.81
C TYR A 123 6.88 4.47 9.62
N ALA A 124 7.76 4.92 10.51
CA ALA A 124 8.16 6.33 10.55
C ALA A 124 8.68 6.88 9.21
N PRO A 125 9.56 6.20 8.44
CA PRO A 125 9.97 6.67 7.13
C PRO A 125 8.81 6.77 6.11
N PHE A 126 7.82 5.87 6.17
CA PHE A 126 6.62 5.96 5.34
C PHE A 126 5.73 7.14 5.75
N MET A 127 5.61 7.37 7.05
CA MET A 127 4.89 8.54 7.59
C MET A 127 5.53 9.84 7.08
N ASP A 128 6.85 9.99 7.17
CA ASP A 128 7.58 11.17 6.68
C ASP A 128 7.43 11.33 5.17
N TYR A 129 7.42 10.21 4.45
CA TYR A 129 7.20 10.17 3.00
C TYR A 129 5.83 10.73 2.62
N ILE A 130 4.75 10.24 3.23
CA ILE A 130 3.38 10.72 2.98
C ILE A 130 3.24 12.18 3.37
N ASP A 131 3.77 12.59 4.53
CA ASP A 131 3.70 13.98 5.01
C ASP A 131 4.39 14.97 4.06
N SER A 132 5.42 14.54 3.33
CA SER A 132 6.16 15.39 2.40
C SER A 132 5.29 16.00 1.28
N PHE A 133 4.16 15.41 0.98
CA PHE A 133 3.23 15.90 -0.06
C PHE A 133 1.78 16.13 0.43
N THR A 134 1.46 15.79 1.67
CA THR A 134 0.12 16.06 2.27
C THR A 134 0.09 17.33 3.13
N THR A 135 1.23 17.82 3.59
CA THR A 135 1.36 19.02 4.45
C THR A 135 1.64 20.28 3.61
N LYS A 136 0.72 20.66 2.73
CA LYS A 136 0.73 21.98 2.10
C LYS A 136 -0.52 22.77 2.44
#